data_25775ef672c9f47ee5b7770387ea2086
#
_entry.id   25775ef672c9f47ee5b7770387ea2086
#
_cell.length_a   1.000
_cell.length_b   1.000
_cell.length_c   1.000
_cell.angle_alpha   90.00
_cell.angle_beta   90.00
_cell.angle_gamma   90.00
#
_symmetry.space_group_name_H-M   'P 1'
#
loop_
_entity.id
_entity.type
_entity.pdbx_description
1 polymer ?
#
loop_
_entity_poly.entity_id
_entity_poly.type
_entity_poly.pdbx_seq_one_letter_code
_entity_poly.pdbx_strand_id
1 'polypeptide(L)'
;MQASLSRLAAVALLSAALALVPLFARAEPKAPSEEENADAAFAASFIGKNYDGDLDIEGWDDQGGGLITAPIFIHQYQREDGTYLVITSRQLAKESKDTPANYEVADALIVPPPQAGVEFTISCVQGKDETLRFIGEAKGPESKEWWTEVRRAWEIALDTGKISSTKTKGVRCTNVSWGQ
;
A
#
# COMPACT_ATOMS: atom_id res chain seq x y z
N MET A 1 -46.44 -7.67 81.16
CA MET A 1 -46.30 -6.29 80.70
C MET A 1 -45.76 -6.35 79.29
N GLN A 2 -46.57 -5.90 78.36
CA GLN A 2 -46.45 -6.17 76.94
C GLN A 2 -45.47 -5.25 76.23
N ALA A 3 -44.58 -5.79 75.45
CA ALA A 3 -43.74 -5.08 74.49
C ALA A 3 -44.30 -5.19 73.09
N SER A 4 -44.56 -4.02 72.50
CA SER A 4 -45.09 -3.86 71.13
C SER A 4 -44.00 -3.88 70.14
N LEU A 5 -44.07 -4.74 69.14
CA LEU A 5 -43.18 -4.87 67.99
C LEU A 5 -43.74 -4.06 66.81
N SER A 6 -43.06 -2.97 66.46
CA SER A 6 -43.34 -2.23 65.23
C SER A 6 -42.47 -2.77 64.08
N ARG A 7 -43.09 -3.32 63.06
CA ARG A 7 -42.40 -3.73 61.81
C ARG A 7 -42.34 -2.56 60.84
N LEU A 8 -41.12 -2.13 60.53
CA LEU A 8 -40.85 -1.23 59.42
C LEU A 8 -40.56 -2.05 58.15
N ALA A 9 -41.43 -1.90 57.16
CA ALA A 9 -41.25 -2.46 55.84
C ALA A 9 -40.34 -1.53 55.02
N ALA A 10 -39.17 -2.01 54.64
CA ALA A 10 -38.29 -1.32 53.70
C ALA A 10 -38.67 -1.68 52.26
N VAL A 11 -39.17 -0.69 51.52
CA VAL A 11 -39.45 -0.81 50.09
C VAL A 11 -38.13 -0.54 49.36
N ALA A 12 -37.55 -1.57 48.75
CA ALA A 12 -36.39 -1.48 47.87
C ALA A 12 -36.84 -1.06 46.47
N LEU A 13 -36.55 0.18 46.09
CA LEU A 13 -36.67 0.66 44.70
C LEU A 13 -35.49 0.15 43.87
N LEU A 14 -35.75 -0.87 43.04
CA LEU A 14 -34.80 -1.26 41.98
C LEU A 14 -34.86 -0.22 40.83
N SER A 15 -33.87 0.65 40.77
CA SER A 15 -33.63 1.51 39.59
C SER A 15 -32.89 0.70 38.51
N ALA A 16 -33.62 0.28 37.48
CA ALA A 16 -33.05 -0.33 36.29
C ALA A 16 -32.37 0.78 35.43
N ALA A 17 -31.07 0.91 35.52
CA ALA A 17 -30.29 1.74 34.61
C ALA A 17 -30.19 1.02 33.25
N LEU A 18 -31.00 1.45 32.27
CA LEU A 18 -30.79 1.08 30.87
C LEU A 18 -29.50 1.73 30.38
N ALA A 19 -28.42 0.94 30.30
CA ALA A 19 -27.21 1.36 29.62
C ALA A 19 -27.49 1.40 28.11
N LEU A 20 -27.67 2.60 27.55
CA LEU A 20 -27.61 2.83 26.10
C LEU A 20 -26.17 2.54 25.64
N VAL A 21 -25.92 1.35 25.12
CA VAL A 21 -24.70 1.05 24.39
C VAL A 21 -24.83 1.70 23.03
N PRO A 22 -23.99 2.69 22.65
CA PRO A 22 -24.00 3.23 21.31
C PRO A 22 -23.60 2.11 20.34
N LEU A 23 -24.52 1.71 19.48
CA LEU A 23 -24.20 0.89 18.31
C LEU A 23 -23.31 1.75 17.41
N PHE A 24 -21.99 1.58 17.53
CA PHE A 24 -21.09 2.04 16.49
C PHE A 24 -21.38 1.17 15.25
N ALA A 25 -22.11 1.75 14.30
CA ALA A 25 -22.27 1.14 12.99
C ALA A 25 -20.87 0.98 12.37
N ARG A 26 -20.38 -0.26 12.40
CA ARG A 26 -19.16 -0.63 11.71
C ARG A 26 -19.49 -0.55 10.22
N ALA A 27 -18.92 0.44 9.53
CA ALA A 27 -19.07 0.53 8.09
C ALA A 27 -18.61 -0.80 7.47
N GLU A 28 -19.51 -1.49 6.80
CA GLU A 28 -19.15 -2.69 6.04
C GLU A 28 -18.14 -2.29 4.95
N PRO A 29 -17.09 -3.11 4.72
CA PRO A 29 -16.16 -2.87 3.62
C PRO A 29 -16.96 -2.82 2.31
N LYS A 30 -16.85 -1.72 1.58
CA LYS A 30 -17.47 -1.58 0.27
C LYS A 30 -16.89 -2.67 -0.65
N ALA A 31 -17.74 -3.43 -1.32
CA ALA A 31 -17.31 -4.37 -2.34
C ALA A 31 -16.54 -3.62 -3.44
N PRO A 32 -15.44 -4.20 -3.99
CA PRO A 32 -14.69 -3.58 -5.06
C PRO A 32 -15.57 -3.34 -6.30
N SER A 33 -15.29 -2.26 -7.02
CA SER A 33 -15.99 -1.94 -8.27
C SER A 33 -15.60 -2.93 -9.38
N GLU A 34 -16.36 -2.94 -10.48
CA GLU A 34 -16.00 -3.74 -11.66
C GLU A 34 -14.65 -3.33 -12.24
N GLU A 35 -14.33 -2.03 -12.22
CA GLU A 35 -13.03 -1.49 -12.65
C GLU A 35 -11.89 -1.95 -11.74
N GLU A 36 -12.04 -1.88 -10.42
CA GLU A 36 -11.03 -2.39 -9.48
C GLU A 36 -10.77 -3.89 -9.66
N ASN A 37 -11.81 -4.66 -10.00
CA ASN A 37 -11.67 -6.08 -10.31
C ASN A 37 -10.95 -6.32 -11.64
N ALA A 38 -11.24 -5.50 -12.68
CA ALA A 38 -10.58 -5.57 -13.97
C ALA A 38 -9.08 -5.23 -13.85
N ASP A 39 -8.74 -4.16 -13.13
CA ASP A 39 -7.37 -3.74 -12.87
C ASP A 39 -6.59 -4.81 -12.07
N ALA A 40 -7.22 -5.41 -11.06
CA ALA A 40 -6.61 -6.50 -10.30
C ALA A 40 -6.35 -7.74 -11.17
N ALA A 41 -7.29 -8.10 -12.06
CA ALA A 41 -7.12 -9.21 -12.99
C ALA A 41 -6.02 -8.91 -14.02
N PHE A 42 -5.95 -7.68 -14.52
CA PHE A 42 -4.89 -7.24 -15.43
C PHE A 42 -3.51 -7.36 -14.75
N ALA A 43 -3.32 -6.81 -13.56
CA ALA A 43 -2.07 -6.94 -12.81
C ALA A 43 -1.69 -8.41 -12.59
N ALA A 44 -2.64 -9.23 -12.14
CA ALA A 44 -2.42 -10.66 -11.90
C ALA A 44 -1.98 -11.42 -13.17
N SER A 45 -2.37 -10.95 -14.35
CA SER A 45 -2.01 -11.57 -15.64
C SER A 45 -0.51 -11.52 -15.95
N PHE A 46 0.24 -10.64 -15.31
CA PHE A 46 1.70 -10.54 -15.48
C PHE A 46 2.48 -11.52 -14.60
N ILE A 47 1.96 -11.91 -13.44
CA ILE A 47 2.69 -12.69 -12.45
C ILE A 47 3.13 -14.04 -13.03
N GLY A 48 4.42 -14.33 -12.91
CA GLY A 48 5.06 -15.53 -13.44
C GLY A 48 5.42 -15.47 -14.94
N LYS A 49 5.15 -14.35 -15.62
CA LYS A 49 5.63 -14.17 -17.00
C LYS A 49 7.12 -13.89 -17.04
N ASN A 50 7.80 -14.50 -17.99
CA ASN A 50 9.21 -14.20 -18.29
C ASN A 50 9.30 -13.15 -19.40
N TYR A 51 10.32 -12.30 -19.32
CA TYR A 51 10.66 -11.32 -20.35
C TYR A 51 12.16 -11.05 -20.39
N ASP A 52 12.64 -10.59 -21.55
CA ASP A 52 14.03 -10.24 -21.79
C ASP A 52 14.16 -8.72 -21.93
N GLY A 53 15.16 -8.14 -21.24
CA GLY A 53 15.38 -6.69 -21.26
C GLY A 53 14.24 -5.90 -20.63
N ASP A 54 13.59 -5.03 -21.39
CA ASP A 54 12.50 -4.18 -20.96
C ASP A 54 11.13 -4.82 -21.22
N LEU A 55 10.16 -4.52 -20.37
CA LEU A 55 8.79 -4.98 -20.51
C LEU A 55 7.94 -3.86 -21.13
N ASP A 56 7.56 -4.03 -22.41
CA ASP A 56 6.65 -3.12 -23.10
C ASP A 56 5.19 -3.53 -22.83
N ILE A 57 4.36 -2.57 -22.41
CA ILE A 57 2.96 -2.80 -22.03
C ILE A 57 2.08 -1.81 -22.78
N GLU A 58 1.26 -2.30 -23.68
CA GLU A 58 0.37 -1.47 -24.49
C GLU A 58 -0.55 -0.59 -23.64
N GLY A 59 -0.55 0.72 -23.90
CA GLY A 59 -1.33 1.72 -23.19
C GLY A 59 -0.74 2.18 -21.85
N TRP A 60 0.52 1.82 -21.57
CA TRP A 60 1.23 2.23 -20.37
C TRP A 60 2.59 2.84 -20.72
N ASP A 61 2.87 4.01 -20.19
CA ASP A 61 4.14 4.71 -20.34
C ASP A 61 5.12 4.26 -19.25
N ASP A 62 6.31 3.81 -19.64
CA ASP A 62 7.38 3.46 -18.70
C ASP A 62 7.88 4.73 -17.98
N GLN A 63 7.80 4.72 -16.67
CA GLN A 63 8.26 5.78 -15.77
C GLN A 63 9.64 5.45 -15.14
N GLY A 64 10.24 4.34 -15.57
CA GLY A 64 11.50 3.86 -15.06
C GLY A 64 11.37 2.88 -13.89
N GLY A 65 12.54 2.57 -13.35
CA GLY A 65 12.65 1.58 -12.27
C GLY A 65 14.10 1.30 -11.95
N GLY A 66 14.36 0.14 -11.35
CA GLY A 66 15.72 -0.27 -11.07
C GLY A 66 15.85 -1.43 -10.11
N LEU A 67 17.08 -1.66 -9.71
CA LEU A 67 17.44 -2.68 -8.73
C LEU A 67 17.07 -2.21 -7.31
N ILE A 68 16.24 -2.99 -6.62
CA ILE A 68 16.03 -2.81 -5.17
C ILE A 68 17.17 -3.48 -4.40
N THR A 69 17.31 -4.78 -4.61
CA THR A 69 18.40 -5.62 -4.13
C THR A 69 18.44 -6.88 -4.99
N ALA A 70 19.64 -7.36 -5.35
CA ALA A 70 19.73 -8.54 -6.21
C ALA A 70 19.05 -9.75 -5.53
N PRO A 71 18.20 -10.48 -6.24
CA PRO A 71 17.86 -10.35 -7.66
C PRO A 71 16.55 -9.57 -7.95
N ILE A 72 16.03 -8.75 -7.03
CA ILE A 72 14.73 -8.08 -7.13
C ILE A 72 14.85 -6.70 -7.75
N PHE A 73 14.07 -6.48 -8.79
CA PHE A 73 13.92 -5.22 -9.52
C PHE A 73 12.50 -4.70 -9.37
N ILE A 74 12.31 -3.42 -9.61
CA ILE A 74 11.03 -2.73 -9.66
C ILE A 74 10.95 -1.87 -10.91
N HIS A 75 9.77 -1.85 -11.55
CA HIS A 75 9.43 -0.95 -12.66
C HIS A 75 8.09 -0.28 -12.35
N GLN A 76 7.97 0.96 -12.78
CA GLN A 76 6.78 1.77 -12.66
C GLN A 76 6.31 2.19 -14.04
N TYR A 77 5.02 2.01 -14.29
CA TYR A 77 4.33 2.45 -15.50
C TYR A 77 3.18 3.36 -15.13
N GLN A 78 2.78 4.24 -16.05
CA GLN A 78 1.64 5.13 -15.86
C GLN A 78 0.73 5.07 -17.09
N ARG A 79 -0.57 4.97 -16.86
CA ARG A 79 -1.61 5.09 -17.88
C ARG A 79 -2.04 6.55 -18.02
N GLU A 80 -2.62 6.93 -19.18
CA GLU A 80 -3.05 8.30 -19.49
C GLU A 80 -3.98 8.91 -18.42
N ASP A 81 -4.82 8.10 -17.77
CA ASP A 81 -5.71 8.53 -16.69
C ASP A 81 -5.01 8.79 -15.35
N GLY A 82 -3.69 8.60 -15.29
CA GLY A 82 -2.88 8.78 -14.10
C GLY A 82 -2.80 7.54 -13.19
N THR A 83 -3.40 6.42 -13.59
CA THR A 83 -3.26 5.14 -12.88
C THR A 83 -1.83 4.62 -13.01
N TYR A 84 -1.28 4.08 -11.92
CA TYR A 84 0.05 3.47 -11.91
C TYR A 84 -0.03 1.95 -11.90
N LEU A 85 0.90 1.32 -12.62
CA LEU A 85 1.20 -0.10 -12.53
C LEU A 85 2.63 -0.25 -12.02
N VAL A 86 2.80 -0.96 -10.93
CA VAL A 86 4.12 -1.33 -10.40
C VAL A 86 4.33 -2.81 -10.63
N ILE A 87 5.45 -3.16 -11.21
CA ILE A 87 5.88 -4.55 -11.42
C ILE A 87 7.17 -4.77 -10.64
N THR A 88 7.19 -5.80 -9.83
CA THR A 88 8.44 -6.33 -9.30
C THR A 88 8.84 -7.57 -10.08
N SER A 89 10.13 -7.72 -10.32
CA SER A 89 10.67 -8.83 -11.11
C SER A 89 11.89 -9.43 -10.43
N ARG A 90 12.08 -10.72 -10.65
CA ARG A 90 13.28 -11.45 -10.26
C ARG A 90 14.16 -11.68 -11.46
N GLN A 91 15.38 -11.22 -11.41
CA GLN A 91 16.38 -11.55 -12.44
C GLN A 91 16.74 -13.03 -12.39
N LEU A 92 16.52 -13.74 -13.49
CA LEU A 92 16.82 -15.15 -13.64
C LEU A 92 18.22 -15.36 -14.25
N ALA A 93 18.56 -14.55 -15.24
CA ALA A 93 19.87 -14.55 -15.88
C ALA A 93 20.38 -13.11 -16.05
N LYS A 94 21.68 -12.93 -15.84
CA LYS A 94 22.32 -11.63 -16.05
C LYS A 94 22.53 -11.37 -17.53
N GLU A 95 22.53 -10.09 -17.88
CA GLU A 95 22.91 -9.65 -19.20
C GLU A 95 24.33 -10.13 -19.54
N SER A 96 24.52 -10.53 -20.80
CA SER A 96 25.80 -10.85 -21.38
C SER A 96 25.97 -10.06 -22.69
N LYS A 97 27.16 -10.14 -23.31
CA LYS A 97 27.44 -9.43 -24.58
C LYS A 97 26.43 -9.72 -25.69
N ASP A 98 25.88 -10.94 -25.71
CA ASP A 98 25.05 -11.44 -26.81
C ASP A 98 23.60 -11.80 -26.36
N THR A 99 23.26 -11.57 -25.09
CA THR A 99 21.97 -11.99 -24.55
C THR A 99 21.48 -10.95 -23.51
N PRO A 100 20.28 -10.39 -23.66
CA PRO A 100 19.71 -9.50 -22.66
C PRO A 100 19.51 -10.21 -21.33
N ALA A 101 19.35 -9.44 -20.26
CA ALA A 101 18.96 -9.97 -18.97
C ALA A 101 17.55 -10.60 -19.07
N ASN A 102 17.36 -11.72 -18.39
CA ASN A 102 16.06 -12.39 -18.34
C ASN A 102 15.45 -12.26 -16.94
N TYR A 103 14.16 -11.98 -16.88
CA TYR A 103 13.41 -11.70 -15.68
C TYR A 103 12.11 -12.52 -15.63
N GLU A 104 11.65 -12.79 -14.41
CA GLU A 104 10.32 -13.30 -14.12
C GLU A 104 9.56 -12.27 -13.28
N VAL A 105 8.35 -11.94 -13.68
CA VAL A 105 7.47 -11.07 -12.89
C VAL A 105 7.10 -11.76 -11.58
N ALA A 106 7.53 -11.18 -10.46
CA ALA A 106 7.30 -11.71 -9.12
C ALA A 106 5.93 -11.27 -8.57
N ASP A 107 5.55 -10.01 -8.84
CA ASP A 107 4.27 -9.44 -8.43
C ASP A 107 3.93 -8.20 -9.27
N ALA A 108 2.65 -7.80 -9.25
CA ALA A 108 2.18 -6.59 -9.90
C ALA A 108 1.08 -5.93 -9.07
N LEU A 109 1.09 -4.59 -9.01
CA LEU A 109 0.16 -3.76 -8.26
C LEU A 109 -0.36 -2.63 -9.12
N ILE A 110 -1.69 -2.48 -9.23
CA ILE A 110 -2.29 -1.27 -9.79
C ILE A 110 -2.68 -0.32 -8.64
N VAL A 111 -2.33 0.95 -8.83
CA VAL A 111 -2.64 2.02 -7.90
C VAL A 111 -3.43 3.09 -8.65
N PRO A 112 -4.68 3.35 -8.26
CA PRO A 112 -5.47 4.43 -8.86
C PRO A 112 -4.77 5.78 -8.76
N PRO A 113 -5.13 6.77 -9.60
CA PRO A 113 -4.54 8.10 -9.54
C PRO A 113 -4.55 8.66 -8.12
N PRO A 114 -3.43 9.20 -7.62
CA PRO A 114 -3.39 9.79 -6.29
C PRO A 114 -4.28 11.02 -6.22
N GLN A 115 -4.75 11.33 -5.01
CA GLN A 115 -5.53 12.55 -4.78
C GLN A 115 -4.70 13.80 -5.09
N ALA A 116 -5.36 14.89 -5.44
CA ALA A 116 -4.71 16.18 -5.70
C ALA A 116 -3.73 16.57 -4.57
N GLY A 117 -2.50 16.93 -4.95
CA GLY A 117 -1.44 17.30 -4.03
C GLY A 117 -0.79 16.12 -3.28
N VAL A 118 -1.05 14.91 -3.73
CA VAL A 118 -0.36 13.68 -3.30
C VAL A 118 0.39 13.13 -4.50
N GLU A 119 1.62 12.70 -4.31
CA GLU A 119 2.41 12.07 -5.36
C GLU A 119 2.63 10.59 -5.05
N PHE A 120 2.73 9.82 -6.12
CA PHE A 120 3.06 8.42 -6.09
C PHE A 120 4.56 8.25 -6.36
N THR A 121 5.23 7.39 -5.60
CA THR A 121 6.66 7.08 -5.81
C THR A 121 7.00 5.67 -5.37
N ILE A 122 7.91 5.05 -6.09
CA ILE A 122 8.51 3.74 -5.76
C ILE A 122 9.79 3.88 -4.91
N SER A 123 10.12 5.09 -4.48
CA SER A 123 11.36 5.40 -3.77
C SER A 123 11.08 5.82 -2.34
N CYS A 124 10.66 4.89 -1.51
CA CYS A 124 10.40 5.12 -0.08
C CYS A 124 11.23 4.17 0.79
N VAL A 125 11.51 4.63 2.01
CA VAL A 125 12.25 3.89 3.04
C VAL A 125 11.49 3.93 4.36
N GLN A 126 11.85 3.07 5.33
CA GLN A 126 11.20 3.06 6.64
C GLN A 126 12.23 3.09 7.79
N GLY A 127 12.03 4.03 8.70
CA GLY A 127 12.86 4.17 9.89
C GLY A 127 14.33 4.46 9.56
N LYS A 128 15.23 3.58 9.98
CA LYS A 128 16.67 3.64 9.71
C LYS A 128 17.10 2.74 8.54
N ASP A 129 16.19 1.94 8.01
CA ASP A 129 16.45 1.15 6.82
C ASP A 129 16.39 2.06 5.59
N GLU A 130 17.49 2.18 4.86
CA GLU A 130 17.61 3.02 3.67
C GLU A 130 17.40 2.23 2.37
N THR A 131 17.01 0.97 2.48
CA THR A 131 16.64 0.16 1.32
C THR A 131 15.34 0.70 0.71
N LEU A 132 15.37 1.05 -0.58
CA LEU A 132 14.23 1.57 -1.35
C LEU A 132 13.22 0.45 -1.68
N ARG A 133 12.69 -0.21 -0.65
CA ARG A 133 11.77 -1.34 -0.77
C ARG A 133 10.32 -1.01 -0.45
N PHE A 134 10.01 0.28 -0.28
CA PHE A 134 8.64 0.73 -0.05
C PHE A 134 8.16 1.57 -1.22
N ILE A 135 6.90 1.41 -1.53
CA ILE A 135 6.14 2.22 -2.48
C ILE A 135 5.21 3.09 -1.64
N GLY A 136 4.97 4.32 -2.04
CA GLY A 136 4.13 5.21 -1.26
C GLY A 136 3.39 6.27 -2.04
N GLU A 137 2.29 6.70 -1.45
CA GLU A 137 1.61 7.95 -1.76
C GLU A 137 1.92 8.94 -0.66
N ALA A 138 2.61 10.00 -1.00
CA ALA A 138 3.10 10.97 -0.04
C ALA A 138 2.88 12.39 -0.51
N LYS A 139 2.91 13.32 0.43
CA LYS A 139 2.93 14.75 0.15
C LYS A 139 3.83 15.49 1.12
N GLY A 140 4.28 16.64 0.68
CA GLY A 140 5.10 17.52 1.50
C GLY A 140 5.50 18.78 0.73
N PRO A 141 6.27 19.69 1.38
CA PRO A 141 6.78 20.86 0.71
C PRO A 141 7.81 20.48 -0.36
N GLU A 142 7.78 21.17 -1.51
CA GLU A 142 8.76 20.99 -2.59
C GLU A 142 10.22 21.22 -2.11
N SER A 143 10.40 22.06 -1.08
CA SER A 143 11.70 22.35 -0.49
C SER A 143 12.31 21.24 0.37
N LYS A 144 11.63 20.10 0.49
CA LYS A 144 12.11 18.96 1.26
C LYS A 144 12.45 17.77 0.36
N GLU A 145 13.62 17.19 0.56
CA GLU A 145 14.05 15.95 -0.10
C GLU A 145 13.15 14.76 0.24
N TRP A 146 12.73 14.68 1.50
CA TRP A 146 11.92 13.57 2.00
C TRP A 146 10.58 14.05 2.52
N TRP A 147 9.52 13.40 2.07
CA TRP A 147 8.16 13.58 2.55
C TRP A 147 7.78 12.50 3.56
N THR A 148 7.27 12.94 4.69
CA THR A 148 6.89 12.06 5.81
C THR A 148 5.37 11.96 5.99
N GLU A 149 4.59 12.76 5.28
CA GLU A 149 3.13 12.63 5.25
C GLU A 149 2.75 11.57 4.21
N VAL A 150 2.86 10.30 4.59
CA VAL A 150 2.56 9.16 3.74
C VAL A 150 1.13 8.70 4.02
N ARG A 151 0.31 8.60 2.97
CA ARG A 151 -1.12 8.24 3.05
C ARG A 151 -1.35 6.76 2.86
N ARG A 152 -0.71 6.17 1.86
CA ARG A 152 -0.70 4.72 1.60
C ARG A 152 0.74 4.28 1.42
N ALA A 153 1.02 3.06 1.83
CA ALA A 153 2.33 2.46 1.63
C ALA A 153 2.21 0.96 1.36
N TRP A 154 3.12 0.46 0.55
CA TRP A 154 3.31 -0.96 0.28
C TRP A 154 4.76 -1.32 0.48
N GLU A 155 5.00 -2.51 0.96
CA GLU A 155 6.32 -3.08 1.17
C GLU A 155 6.59 -4.20 0.18
N ILE A 156 7.81 -4.24 -0.34
CA ILE A 156 8.30 -5.27 -1.23
C ILE A 156 9.15 -6.24 -0.42
N ALA A 157 8.75 -7.50 -0.38
CA ALA A 157 9.52 -8.56 0.25
C ALA A 157 10.78 -8.85 -0.57
N LEU A 158 11.97 -8.63 0.03
CA LEU A 158 13.25 -8.70 -0.68
C LEU A 158 13.64 -10.11 -1.15
N ASP A 159 13.05 -11.14 -0.58
CA ASP A 159 13.30 -12.55 -0.94
C ASP A 159 12.39 -13.04 -2.07
N THR A 160 11.17 -12.52 -2.15
CA THR A 160 10.15 -13.00 -3.10
C THR A 160 9.76 -11.99 -4.16
N GLY A 161 9.98 -10.69 -3.92
CA GLY A 161 9.46 -9.61 -4.75
C GLY A 161 7.98 -9.31 -4.52
N LYS A 162 7.30 -10.00 -3.59
CA LYS A 162 5.87 -9.77 -3.33
C LYS A 162 5.61 -8.39 -2.76
N ILE A 163 4.55 -7.75 -3.26
CA ILE A 163 4.07 -6.43 -2.83
C ILE A 163 2.92 -6.62 -1.86
N SER A 164 2.96 -5.96 -0.71
CA SER A 164 1.89 -6.02 0.28
C SER A 164 1.63 -4.66 0.91
N SER A 165 0.36 -4.36 1.18
CA SER A 165 -0.01 -3.15 1.92
C SER A 165 0.63 -3.16 3.30
N THR A 166 1.16 -2.02 3.73
CA THR A 166 1.85 -1.88 5.02
C THR A 166 1.43 -0.61 5.76
N LYS A 167 1.85 -0.49 7.02
CA LYS A 167 1.58 0.70 7.82
C LYS A 167 2.48 1.86 7.36
N THR A 168 1.91 3.06 7.28
CA THR A 168 2.64 4.27 6.87
C THR A 168 3.57 4.83 7.94
N LYS A 169 3.42 4.38 9.20
CA LYS A 169 4.23 4.88 10.32
C LYS A 169 5.73 4.66 10.11
N GLY A 170 6.47 5.75 10.07
CA GLY A 170 7.92 5.74 9.88
C GLY A 170 8.37 5.59 8.43
N VAL A 171 7.44 5.45 7.47
CA VAL A 171 7.74 5.52 6.05
C VAL A 171 7.99 6.96 5.67
N ARG A 172 8.99 7.19 4.83
CA ARG A 172 9.29 8.47 4.17
C ARG A 172 9.60 8.20 2.71
N CYS A 173 9.14 9.08 1.84
CA CYS A 173 9.27 8.94 0.40
C CYS A 173 10.09 10.09 -0.17
N THR A 174 10.86 9.84 -1.22
CA THR A 174 11.59 10.89 -1.92
C THR A 174 10.62 11.85 -2.60
N ASN A 175 10.95 13.12 -2.54
CA ASN A 175 10.31 14.13 -3.38
C ASN A 175 10.91 14.04 -4.79
N VAL A 176 10.10 13.61 -5.76
CA VAL A 176 10.54 13.42 -7.15
C VAL A 176 10.95 14.74 -7.84
N SER A 177 10.50 15.89 -7.32
CA SER A 177 10.85 17.22 -7.82
C SER A 177 12.05 17.86 -7.09
N TRP A 178 12.66 17.16 -6.13
CA TRP A 178 13.78 17.67 -5.35
C TRP A 178 15.02 17.90 -6.21
N GLY A 179 15.52 19.15 -6.22
CA GLY A 179 16.76 19.49 -6.90
C GLY A 179 16.64 19.70 -8.43
N GLN A 180 15.42 19.79 -8.96
CA GLN A 180 15.14 20.12 -10.36
C GLN A 180 15.10 21.62 -10.61
#